data_8faf26d639dc31b076589ee12a9332c0
#
_entry.id   8faf26d639dc31b076589ee12a9332c0
#
_cell.length_a   1.000
_cell.length_b   1.000
_cell.length_c   1.000
_cell.angle_alpha   90.00
_cell.angle_beta   90.00
_cell.angle_gamma   90.00
#
_symmetry.space_group_name_H-M   'P 1'
#
loop_
_entity.id
_entity.type
_entity.pdbx_description
1 polymer ?
#
loop_
_entity_poly.entity_id
_entity_poly.type
_entity_poly.pdbx_seq_one_letter_code
_entity_poly.pdbx_strand_id
1 'polypeptide(L)'
;MNFEKKQRTERVIQFGEGGFLRGFVDWMLQKVNENSDFDGSVVVVQPIEQGMCDMLTAQDCVYTHVIRGVEGVDTSIIDVISRCVKPYEDFDAYIKLAEQPEMRFVVSNTTESGIVFSAEDKVTDAPPKTFPAKVTLLMKRRFELGLPGFIFLPCELIDRNGDNLKKCILQYADLWNLGEEFKNWVEQDNVFTNTLVDRINTGYPRGEDLGLGYEDNLVNTSEFFHLWVIETPFDLDAELPFSKTDLNVIITPDKLEMYRTRKVRILNGAHTSLVPYALLSGLDTVKGCLDDETMSTHLKKCIFDEIIPTLDLPRDELLSYANSVVERFSNPYIKHYLSSIALNSVSKFKVRVLPSILEYIKRYNKMPETLLFAFAKLLEFYKTDMTNDDAEVVAFMKSHNTAEVLANEALWGQDLTHLAAEVDKYVNK
;
A
#
# COMPACT_ATOMS: atom_id res chain seq x y z
N MET A 1 -3.16 28.18 11.97
CA MET A 1 -4.38 27.45 12.41
C MET A 1 -4.53 27.66 13.89
N ASN A 2 -5.71 28.15 14.36
CA ASN A 2 -6.02 28.25 15.81
C ASN A 2 -6.96 27.09 16.16
N PHE A 3 -6.39 25.97 16.59
CA PHE A 3 -7.14 24.76 16.95
C PHE A 3 -6.64 24.27 18.32
N GLU A 4 -7.56 23.99 19.24
CA GLU A 4 -7.23 23.43 20.54
C GLU A 4 -7.06 21.91 20.41
N LYS A 5 -5.83 21.41 20.50
CA LYS A 5 -5.47 20.01 20.40
C LYS A 5 -5.95 19.24 21.63
N LYS A 6 -6.65 18.13 21.41
CA LYS A 6 -7.06 17.24 22.49
C LYS A 6 -5.85 16.48 23.05
N GLN A 7 -5.73 16.48 24.36
CA GLN A 7 -4.75 15.63 25.05
C GLN A 7 -5.31 14.21 25.16
N ARG A 8 -4.52 13.23 24.73
CA ARG A 8 -4.85 11.79 24.78
C ARG A 8 -3.65 11.00 25.27
N THR A 9 -3.87 9.79 25.74
CA THR A 9 -2.82 8.85 26.14
C THR A 9 -1.95 8.45 24.94
N GLU A 10 -0.63 8.53 25.03
CA GLU A 10 0.28 8.05 23.99
C GLU A 10 0.25 6.51 23.93
N ARG A 11 -0.35 5.94 22.90
CA ARG A 11 -0.53 4.50 22.71
C ARG A 11 0.17 3.95 21.47
N VAL A 12 0.50 4.81 20.51
CA VAL A 12 1.00 4.40 19.19
C VAL A 12 2.36 5.05 18.92
N ILE A 13 3.33 4.23 18.55
CA ILE A 13 4.61 4.67 17.98
C ILE A 13 4.49 4.51 16.47
N GLN A 14 4.68 5.58 15.71
CA GLN A 14 4.56 5.58 14.26
C GLN A 14 5.88 5.90 13.60
N PHE A 15 6.44 4.95 12.83
CA PHE A 15 7.63 5.17 12.01
C PHE A 15 7.23 5.66 10.62
N GLY A 16 7.44 6.94 10.41
CA GLY A 16 7.11 7.67 9.19
C GLY A 16 6.10 8.78 9.42
N GLU A 17 6.38 9.92 8.83
CA GLU A 17 5.62 11.17 8.92
C GLU A 17 4.99 11.57 7.59
N GLY A 18 5.10 10.70 6.58
CA GLY A 18 4.66 10.96 5.22
C GLY A 18 3.15 11.09 5.06
N GLY A 19 2.75 11.61 3.91
CA GLY A 19 1.33 11.83 3.59
C GLY A 19 0.48 10.57 3.69
N PHE A 20 1.04 9.38 3.37
CA PHE A 20 0.25 8.14 3.43
C PHE A 20 -0.20 7.83 4.87
N LEU A 21 0.69 7.74 5.85
CA LEU A 21 0.30 7.45 7.23
C LEU A 21 -0.62 8.54 7.80
N ARG A 22 -0.34 9.80 7.51
CA ARG A 22 -1.19 10.93 7.94
C ARG A 22 -2.59 10.89 7.32
N GLY A 23 -2.74 10.45 6.09
CA GLY A 23 -4.03 10.33 5.42
C GLY A 23 -4.67 8.95 5.52
N PHE A 24 -4.06 8.01 6.22
CA PHE A 24 -4.57 6.65 6.37
C PHE A 24 -4.67 6.27 7.85
N VAL A 25 -3.55 5.99 8.51
CA VAL A 25 -3.55 5.52 9.90
C VAL A 25 -3.97 6.61 10.87
N ASP A 26 -3.35 7.80 10.80
CA ASP A 26 -3.68 8.91 11.71
C ASP A 26 -5.14 9.34 11.56
N TRP A 27 -5.63 9.41 10.32
CA TRP A 27 -7.04 9.68 10.05
C TRP A 27 -7.97 8.58 10.61
N MET A 28 -7.61 7.30 10.48
CA MET A 28 -8.38 6.20 11.06
C MET A 28 -8.38 6.24 12.59
N LEU A 29 -7.24 6.49 13.21
CA LEU A 29 -7.13 6.62 14.67
C LEU A 29 -7.94 7.83 15.20
N GLN A 30 -7.97 8.94 14.43
CA GLN A 30 -8.86 10.06 14.71
C GLN A 30 -10.33 9.59 14.74
N LYS A 31 -10.77 8.83 13.75
CA LYS A 31 -12.14 8.27 13.68
C LYS A 31 -12.42 7.28 14.82
N VAL A 32 -11.46 6.43 15.18
CA VAL A 32 -11.59 5.53 16.33
C VAL A 32 -11.78 6.32 17.63
N ASN A 33 -10.99 7.37 17.86
CA ASN A 33 -11.14 8.24 19.02
C ASN A 33 -12.48 8.99 19.07
N GLU A 34 -13.04 9.34 17.91
CA GLU A 34 -14.33 10.03 17.82
C GLU A 34 -15.52 9.11 18.09
N ASN A 35 -15.36 7.79 17.89
CA ASN A 35 -16.44 6.81 17.94
C ASN A 35 -16.30 5.77 19.07
N SER A 36 -15.25 5.85 19.88
CA SER A 36 -14.98 4.89 20.95
C SER A 36 -14.23 5.54 22.12
N ASP A 37 -14.03 4.77 23.19
CA ASP A 37 -13.26 5.17 24.38
C ASP A 37 -11.75 4.82 24.24
N PHE A 38 -11.22 4.73 23.02
CA PHE A 38 -9.83 4.36 22.78
C PHE A 38 -8.84 5.32 23.44
N ASP A 39 -9.14 6.63 23.41
CA ASP A 39 -8.32 7.71 24.00
C ASP A 39 -6.82 7.56 23.71
N GLY A 40 -6.48 7.35 22.43
CA GLY A 40 -5.12 7.11 21.99
C GLY A 40 -4.55 8.21 21.12
N SER A 41 -3.29 8.57 21.36
CA SER A 41 -2.50 9.44 20.49
C SER A 41 -1.27 8.76 19.94
N VAL A 42 -0.69 9.39 18.92
CA VAL A 42 0.45 8.89 18.13
C VAL A 42 1.69 9.71 18.46
N VAL A 43 2.81 9.03 18.76
CA VAL A 43 4.14 9.63 18.72
C VAL A 43 4.77 9.28 17.37
N VAL A 44 5.01 10.28 16.56
CA VAL A 44 5.67 10.09 15.25
C VAL A 44 7.18 10.03 15.44
N VAL A 45 7.79 8.98 14.90
CA VAL A 45 9.25 8.79 14.89
C VAL A 45 9.75 9.01 13.46
N GLN A 46 10.63 9.97 13.27
CA GLN A 46 11.31 10.22 11.99
C GLN A 46 12.40 9.17 11.78
N PRO A 47 12.25 8.22 10.85
CA PRO A 47 13.13 7.05 10.75
C PRO A 47 14.49 7.37 10.13
N ILE A 48 14.64 8.52 9.48
CA ILE A 48 15.85 9.00 8.80
C ILE A 48 16.23 10.41 9.26
N GLU A 49 17.44 10.88 8.91
CA GLU A 49 17.93 12.18 9.34
C GLU A 49 17.07 13.36 8.85
N GLN A 50 16.55 13.27 7.63
CA GLN A 50 15.72 14.31 7.04
C GLN A 50 14.26 13.84 6.93
N GLY A 51 13.33 14.70 7.30
CA GLY A 51 11.91 14.39 7.24
C GLY A 51 11.02 15.59 7.57
N MET A 52 9.79 15.32 7.97
CA MET A 52 8.76 16.35 8.16
C MET A 52 8.49 16.69 9.63
N CYS A 53 9.21 16.09 10.58
CA CYS A 53 8.93 16.30 12.02
C CYS A 53 9.01 17.76 12.44
N ASP A 54 9.95 18.55 11.90
CA ASP A 54 10.04 19.97 12.21
C ASP A 54 8.82 20.74 11.73
N MET A 55 8.31 20.42 10.53
CA MET A 55 7.07 21.03 10.00
C MET A 55 5.85 20.63 10.84
N LEU A 56 5.76 19.35 11.24
CA LEU A 56 4.69 18.87 12.12
C LEU A 56 4.75 19.59 13.47
N THR A 57 5.92 19.67 14.10
CA THR A 57 6.12 20.35 15.39
C THR A 57 5.80 21.84 15.31
N ALA A 58 6.20 22.52 14.23
CA ALA A 58 5.92 23.93 14.02
C ALA A 58 4.41 24.25 13.94
N GLN A 59 3.58 23.26 13.60
CA GLN A 59 2.12 23.38 13.51
C GLN A 59 1.41 22.58 14.63
N ASP A 60 2.10 22.33 15.75
CA ASP A 60 1.60 21.53 16.90
C ASP A 60 1.07 20.14 16.51
N CYS A 61 1.61 19.56 15.43
CA CYS A 61 1.21 18.26 14.87
C CYS A 61 -0.29 18.18 14.47
N VAL A 62 -0.95 19.32 14.28
CA VAL A 62 -2.34 19.39 13.81
C VAL A 62 -2.35 19.75 12.32
N TYR A 63 -3.19 19.09 11.55
CA TYR A 63 -3.30 19.35 10.10
C TYR A 63 -4.69 19.06 9.59
N THR A 64 -4.97 19.63 8.42
CA THR A 64 -6.22 19.40 7.68
C THR A 64 -6.06 18.19 6.77
N HIS A 65 -6.96 17.24 6.86
CA HIS A 65 -7.12 16.16 5.89
C HIS A 65 -8.34 16.40 5.02
N VAL A 66 -8.12 16.45 3.70
CA VAL A 66 -9.17 16.68 2.72
C VAL A 66 -9.35 15.41 1.88
N ILE A 67 -10.52 14.80 2.01
CA ILE A 67 -10.92 13.63 1.23
C ILE A 67 -11.77 14.12 0.07
N ARG A 68 -11.44 13.71 -1.16
CA ARG A 68 -12.11 14.21 -2.35
C ARG A 68 -12.23 13.17 -3.47
N GLY A 69 -13.37 13.14 -4.10
CA GLY A 69 -13.73 12.18 -5.14
C GLY A 69 -14.97 12.59 -5.90
N VAL A 70 -15.54 11.66 -6.64
CA VAL A 70 -16.82 11.86 -7.33
C VAL A 70 -17.97 12.08 -6.35
N GLU A 71 -17.84 11.61 -5.11
CA GLU A 71 -18.80 11.76 -4.01
C GLU A 71 -18.83 13.19 -3.45
N GLY A 72 -17.79 13.99 -3.72
CA GLY A 72 -17.64 15.36 -3.24
C GLY A 72 -16.32 15.61 -2.53
N VAL A 73 -16.37 16.48 -1.51
CA VAL A 73 -15.21 16.86 -0.69
C VAL A 73 -15.62 16.79 0.78
N ASP A 74 -14.83 16.09 1.59
CA ASP A 74 -14.93 16.08 3.05
C ASP A 74 -13.65 16.60 3.67
N THR A 75 -13.73 17.36 4.75
CA THR A 75 -12.59 18.01 5.39
C THR A 75 -12.64 17.77 6.89
N SER A 76 -11.55 17.26 7.44
CA SER A 76 -11.40 17.02 8.87
C SER A 76 -10.07 17.55 9.41
N ILE A 77 -10.09 17.98 10.66
CA ILE A 77 -8.87 18.33 11.39
C ILE A 77 -8.36 17.08 12.09
N ILE A 78 -7.09 16.78 11.87
CA ILE A 78 -6.42 15.65 12.51
C ILE A 78 -5.52 16.19 13.61
N ASP A 79 -5.78 15.77 14.86
CA ASP A 79 -5.08 16.19 16.07
C ASP A 79 -4.56 15.00 16.90
N VAL A 80 -4.60 13.80 16.33
CA VAL A 80 -4.23 12.55 17.01
C VAL A 80 -2.73 12.43 17.27
N ILE A 81 -1.87 13.14 16.54
CA ILE A 81 -0.42 13.13 16.76
C ILE A 81 -0.07 14.00 17.97
N SER A 82 0.45 13.39 19.03
CA SER A 82 0.86 14.12 20.25
C SER A 82 2.12 14.95 20.01
N ARG A 83 3.15 14.35 19.48
CA ARG A 83 4.48 14.94 19.24
C ARG A 83 5.28 14.13 18.23
N CYS A 84 6.43 14.70 17.86
CA CYS A 84 7.44 14.03 17.03
C CYS A 84 8.69 13.70 17.86
N VAL A 85 9.38 12.62 17.45
CA VAL A 85 10.69 12.23 17.98
C VAL A 85 11.64 12.01 16.81
N LYS A 86 12.85 12.58 16.91
CA LYS A 86 13.92 12.48 15.90
C LYS A 86 15.10 11.71 16.48
N PRO A 87 15.23 10.39 16.26
CA PRO A 87 16.27 9.55 16.87
C PRO A 87 17.71 10.01 16.59
N TYR A 88 17.93 10.65 15.43
CA TYR A 88 19.25 11.18 15.06
C TYR A 88 19.63 12.45 15.81
N GLU A 89 18.68 13.15 16.44
CA GLU A 89 18.93 14.34 17.26
C GLU A 89 18.85 14.03 18.76
N ASP A 90 17.90 13.19 19.16
CA ASP A 90 17.70 12.77 20.56
C ASP A 90 17.34 11.28 20.63
N PHE A 91 18.37 10.45 20.67
CA PHE A 91 18.21 9.02 20.77
C PHE A 91 17.64 8.56 22.12
N ASP A 92 17.95 9.28 23.20
CA ASP A 92 17.42 8.97 24.52
C ASP A 92 15.90 9.18 24.57
N ALA A 93 15.39 10.26 23.96
CA ALA A 93 13.94 10.50 23.85
C ALA A 93 13.26 9.38 23.06
N TYR A 94 13.92 8.85 22.04
CA TYR A 94 13.43 7.71 21.28
C TYR A 94 13.33 6.43 22.12
N ILE A 95 14.40 6.07 22.82
CA ILE A 95 14.42 4.85 23.66
C ILE A 95 13.40 4.94 24.80
N LYS A 96 13.17 6.13 25.37
CA LYS A 96 12.15 6.36 26.41
C LYS A 96 10.72 6.05 25.97
N LEU A 97 10.43 5.95 24.67
CA LEU A 97 9.12 5.49 24.21
C LEU A 97 8.85 4.04 24.67
N ALA A 98 9.88 3.21 24.75
CA ALA A 98 9.75 1.84 25.23
C ALA A 98 9.46 1.74 26.75
N GLU A 99 9.68 2.81 27.50
CA GLU A 99 9.50 2.85 28.96
C GLU A 99 8.06 3.17 29.38
N GLN A 100 7.22 3.62 28.43
CA GLN A 100 5.84 3.99 28.70
C GLN A 100 4.93 2.75 28.67
N PRO A 101 4.28 2.40 29.79
CA PRO A 101 3.44 1.20 29.86
C PRO A 101 2.27 1.20 28.86
N GLU A 102 1.71 2.38 28.60
CA GLU A 102 0.55 2.60 27.74
C GLU A 102 0.87 2.48 26.24
N MET A 103 2.15 2.61 25.85
CA MET A 103 2.59 2.37 24.49
C MET A 103 2.34 0.91 24.09
N ARG A 104 1.48 0.71 23.13
CA ARG A 104 1.02 -0.65 22.78
C ARG A 104 1.19 -0.97 21.30
N PHE A 105 1.04 0.01 20.42
CA PHE A 105 1.03 -0.22 18.98
C PHE A 105 2.28 0.37 18.33
N VAL A 106 2.80 -0.35 17.33
CA VAL A 106 3.86 0.14 16.45
C VAL A 106 3.37 0.08 15.02
N VAL A 107 3.21 1.25 14.41
CA VAL A 107 2.81 1.41 13.01
C VAL A 107 4.02 1.83 12.20
N SER A 108 4.15 1.35 10.97
CA SER A 108 5.24 1.76 10.08
C SER A 108 4.82 1.85 8.63
N ASN A 109 5.47 2.76 7.90
CA ASN A 109 5.51 2.79 6.45
C ASN A 109 6.84 3.43 6.02
N THR A 110 7.88 2.62 6.02
CA THR A 110 9.27 3.01 5.77
C THR A 110 9.70 2.72 4.32
N THR A 111 8.73 2.64 3.42
CA THR A 111 8.84 2.21 2.01
C THR A 111 9.09 0.70 1.84
N GLU A 112 9.02 0.22 0.60
CA GLU A 112 9.23 -1.20 0.24
C GLU A 112 10.64 -1.71 0.58
N SER A 113 11.61 -0.80 0.71
CA SER A 113 13.01 -1.11 1.07
C SER A 113 13.35 -0.87 2.54
N GLY A 114 12.38 -0.49 3.38
CA GLY A 114 12.63 -0.13 4.77
C GLY A 114 12.77 -1.35 5.71
N ILE A 115 12.05 -2.44 5.45
CA ILE A 115 12.14 -3.68 6.25
C ILE A 115 13.29 -4.54 5.73
N VAL A 116 14.51 -4.18 6.12
CA VAL A 116 15.74 -4.87 5.71
C VAL A 116 16.67 -5.10 6.91
N PHE A 117 17.42 -6.19 6.86
CA PHE A 117 18.49 -6.48 7.81
C PHE A 117 19.84 -6.00 7.26
N SER A 118 20.67 -5.41 8.12
CA SER A 118 22.08 -5.09 7.82
C SER A 118 22.99 -5.55 8.94
N ALA A 119 23.99 -6.34 8.61
CA ALA A 119 24.99 -6.77 9.57
C ALA A 119 25.94 -5.64 10.02
N GLU A 120 25.84 -4.45 9.41
CA GLU A 120 26.63 -3.28 9.77
C GLU A 120 26.07 -2.55 11.01
N ASP A 121 24.75 -2.70 11.29
CA ASP A 121 24.10 -2.08 12.46
C ASP A 121 24.60 -2.73 13.77
N LYS A 122 24.98 -1.91 14.73
CA LYS A 122 25.49 -2.35 16.03
C LYS A 122 24.52 -2.02 17.16
N VAL A 123 24.49 -2.86 18.18
CA VAL A 123 23.69 -2.62 19.40
C VAL A 123 24.05 -1.31 20.13
N THR A 124 25.24 -0.77 19.85
CA THR A 124 25.75 0.49 20.43
C THR A 124 25.48 1.71 19.57
N ASP A 125 24.90 1.55 18.38
CA ASP A 125 24.57 2.67 17.51
C ASP A 125 23.39 3.47 18.08
N ALA A 126 23.47 4.79 17.98
CA ALA A 126 22.50 5.71 18.56
C ALA A 126 22.13 6.84 17.58
N PRO A 127 21.26 6.59 16.61
CA PRO A 127 20.56 5.34 16.28
C PRO A 127 21.32 4.44 15.28
N PRO A 128 20.95 3.15 15.17
CA PRO A 128 21.34 2.30 14.04
C PRO A 128 20.68 2.79 12.75
N LYS A 129 21.18 2.36 11.58
CA LYS A 129 20.71 2.87 10.29
C LYS A 129 19.35 2.31 9.89
N THR A 130 19.16 1.01 9.99
CA THR A 130 17.94 0.37 9.49
C THR A 130 16.76 0.58 10.45
N PHE A 131 15.54 0.57 9.89
CA PHE A 131 14.31 0.62 10.66
C PHE A 131 14.16 -0.58 11.63
N PRO A 132 14.34 -1.85 11.18
CA PRO A 132 14.23 -2.98 12.08
C PRO A 132 15.26 -2.98 13.21
N ALA A 133 16.47 -2.46 12.99
CA ALA A 133 17.47 -2.32 14.05
C ALA A 133 17.03 -1.30 15.11
N LYS A 134 16.46 -0.15 14.69
CA LYS A 134 15.87 0.83 15.63
C LYS A 134 14.77 0.19 16.47
N VAL A 135 13.86 -0.53 15.84
CA VAL A 135 12.78 -1.27 16.52
C VAL A 135 13.34 -2.30 17.50
N THR A 136 14.39 -3.03 17.11
CA THR A 136 15.00 -4.06 17.99
C THR A 136 15.57 -3.41 19.27
N LEU A 137 16.20 -2.24 19.18
CA LEU A 137 16.69 -1.52 20.38
C LEU A 137 15.53 -1.06 21.27
N LEU A 138 14.44 -0.58 20.69
CA LEU A 138 13.24 -0.21 21.42
C LEU A 138 12.63 -1.42 22.15
N MET A 139 12.51 -2.56 21.46
CA MET A 139 12.03 -3.81 22.04
C MET A 139 12.95 -4.35 23.13
N LYS A 140 14.27 -4.29 22.92
CA LYS A 140 15.27 -4.67 23.93
C LYS A 140 15.06 -3.88 25.22
N ARG A 141 14.91 -2.56 25.13
CA ARG A 141 14.65 -1.72 26.32
C ARG A 141 13.36 -2.10 27.02
N ARG A 142 12.29 -2.35 26.27
CA ARG A 142 10.98 -2.75 26.83
C ARG A 142 11.04 -4.11 27.53
N PHE A 143 11.74 -5.08 26.95
CA PHE A 143 11.99 -6.40 27.53
C PHE A 143 12.77 -6.28 28.86
N GLU A 144 13.84 -5.46 28.90
CA GLU A 144 14.64 -5.24 30.12
C GLU A 144 13.83 -4.65 31.27
N LEU A 145 12.75 -3.94 30.97
CA LEU A 145 11.84 -3.35 31.96
C LEU A 145 10.70 -4.31 32.36
N GLY A 146 10.61 -5.48 31.75
CA GLY A 146 9.53 -6.44 31.97
C GLY A 146 8.15 -5.94 31.57
N LEU A 147 8.06 -5.01 30.60
CA LEU A 147 6.80 -4.46 30.11
C LEU A 147 6.18 -5.36 29.04
N PRO A 148 4.83 -5.32 28.87
CA PRO A 148 4.14 -6.06 27.82
C PRO A 148 4.68 -5.76 26.42
N GLY A 149 4.63 -6.74 25.52
CA GLY A 149 5.04 -6.58 24.14
C GLY A 149 4.18 -5.61 23.33
N PHE A 150 4.59 -5.34 22.11
CA PHE A 150 3.89 -4.48 21.16
C PHE A 150 2.99 -5.25 20.19
N ILE A 151 2.02 -4.56 19.61
CA ILE A 151 1.27 -4.99 18.43
C ILE A 151 1.82 -4.20 17.23
N PHE A 152 2.40 -4.90 16.28
CA PHE A 152 2.98 -4.32 15.06
C PHE A 152 1.96 -4.31 13.93
N LEU A 153 1.76 -3.15 13.32
CA LEU A 153 0.85 -2.88 12.21
C LEU A 153 1.65 -2.25 11.04
N PRO A 154 2.53 -3.01 10.39
CA PRO A 154 3.33 -2.50 9.27
C PRO A 154 2.45 -2.25 8.05
N CYS A 155 2.66 -1.11 7.37
CA CYS A 155 1.92 -0.68 6.18
C CYS A 155 2.81 -0.66 4.92
N GLU A 156 4.01 -1.21 4.97
CA GLU A 156 4.90 -1.33 3.83
C GLU A 156 4.30 -2.24 2.74
N LEU A 157 4.45 -1.84 1.47
CA LEU A 157 3.88 -2.56 0.31
C LEU A 157 4.74 -3.77 -0.10
N ILE A 158 5.11 -4.60 0.86
CA ILE A 158 5.82 -5.87 0.65
C ILE A 158 4.96 -7.04 1.11
N ASP A 159 5.23 -8.20 0.54
CA ASP A 159 4.56 -9.42 0.97
C ASP A 159 4.95 -9.79 2.40
N ARG A 160 3.96 -10.24 3.21
CA ARG A 160 4.20 -10.70 4.59
C ARG A 160 5.04 -9.69 5.39
N ASN A 161 4.64 -8.42 5.37
CA ASN A 161 5.40 -7.30 5.96
C ASN A 161 5.69 -7.51 7.45
N GLY A 162 4.73 -8.01 8.23
CA GLY A 162 4.94 -8.31 9.66
C GLY A 162 5.88 -9.47 9.91
N ASP A 163 5.75 -10.56 9.14
CA ASP A 163 6.66 -11.71 9.24
C ASP A 163 8.09 -11.30 8.88
N ASN A 164 8.26 -10.47 7.84
CA ASN A 164 9.57 -9.96 7.44
C ASN A 164 10.18 -9.05 8.51
N LEU A 165 9.38 -8.18 9.14
CA LEU A 165 9.84 -7.34 10.25
C LEU A 165 10.28 -8.21 11.43
N LYS A 166 9.47 -9.17 11.85
CA LYS A 166 9.81 -10.14 12.91
C LYS A 166 11.10 -10.88 12.62
N LYS A 167 11.26 -11.36 11.37
CA LYS A 167 12.48 -12.04 10.92
C LYS A 167 13.72 -11.13 11.07
N CYS A 168 13.65 -9.87 10.64
CA CYS A 168 14.76 -8.94 10.80
C CYS A 168 15.11 -8.71 12.28
N ILE A 169 14.11 -8.56 13.16
CA ILE A 169 14.31 -8.36 14.61
C ILE A 169 15.02 -9.59 15.22
N LEU A 170 14.62 -10.80 14.87
CA LEU A 170 15.27 -12.03 15.34
C LEU A 170 16.71 -12.15 14.81
N GLN A 171 16.97 -11.72 13.57
CA GLN A 171 18.34 -11.65 13.05
C GLN A 171 19.22 -10.65 13.84
N TYR A 172 18.68 -9.51 14.28
CA TYR A 172 19.39 -8.59 15.16
C TYR A 172 19.55 -9.17 16.56
N ALA A 173 18.57 -9.91 17.09
CA ALA A 173 18.70 -10.60 18.36
C ALA A 173 19.87 -11.61 18.35
N ASP A 174 20.05 -12.33 17.26
CA ASP A 174 21.19 -13.23 17.06
C ASP A 174 22.51 -12.46 16.89
N LEU A 175 22.54 -11.46 15.99
CA LEU A 175 23.73 -10.62 15.73
C LEU A 175 24.26 -9.93 17.00
N TRP A 176 23.35 -9.43 17.82
CA TRP A 176 23.67 -8.67 19.04
C TRP A 176 23.75 -9.54 20.31
N ASN A 177 23.57 -10.87 20.18
CA ASN A 177 23.60 -11.85 21.28
C ASN A 177 22.66 -11.47 22.43
N LEU A 178 21.40 -11.10 22.10
CA LEU A 178 20.42 -10.67 23.10
C LEU A 178 19.85 -11.83 23.95
N GLY A 179 20.16 -13.08 23.62
CA GLY A 179 19.79 -14.28 24.37
C GLY A 179 18.44 -14.88 23.98
N GLU A 180 18.24 -16.14 24.37
CA GLU A 180 17.01 -16.90 24.06
C GLU A 180 15.76 -16.34 24.76
N GLU A 181 15.92 -15.79 25.96
CA GLU A 181 14.79 -15.20 26.68
C GLU A 181 14.19 -14.01 25.93
N PHE A 182 15.04 -13.15 25.35
CA PHE A 182 14.59 -12.05 24.51
C PHE A 182 13.90 -12.57 23.24
N LYS A 183 14.47 -13.57 22.55
CA LYS A 183 13.86 -14.14 21.33
C LYS A 183 12.49 -14.77 21.65
N ASN A 184 12.38 -15.50 22.73
CA ASN A 184 11.10 -16.06 23.17
C ASN A 184 10.07 -14.97 23.47
N TRP A 185 10.48 -13.88 24.12
CA TRP A 185 9.60 -12.73 24.38
C TRP A 185 9.17 -12.04 23.05
N VAL A 186 10.08 -11.90 22.08
CA VAL A 186 9.72 -11.40 20.74
C VAL A 186 8.63 -12.26 20.10
N GLU A 187 8.72 -13.56 20.23
CA GLU A 187 7.81 -14.49 19.57
C GLU A 187 6.46 -14.66 20.29
N GLN A 188 6.42 -14.57 21.62
CA GLN A 188 5.27 -14.94 22.42
C GLN A 188 4.50 -13.76 22.99
N ASP A 189 5.18 -12.68 23.32
CA ASP A 189 4.59 -11.49 23.97
C ASP A 189 4.26 -10.37 23.01
N ASN A 190 4.75 -10.44 21.77
CA ASN A 190 4.48 -9.46 20.74
C ASN A 190 3.60 -10.03 19.62
N VAL A 191 2.78 -9.16 19.03
CA VAL A 191 1.90 -9.52 17.91
C VAL A 191 2.45 -8.88 16.64
N PHE A 192 2.84 -9.67 15.67
CA PHE A 192 3.24 -9.20 14.34
C PHE A 192 2.11 -9.50 13.35
N THR A 193 1.39 -8.47 12.93
CA THR A 193 0.34 -8.63 11.94
C THR A 193 0.92 -8.50 10.54
N ASN A 194 0.36 -9.21 9.57
CA ASN A 194 0.60 -8.91 8.15
C ASN A 194 -0.54 -8.05 7.63
N THR A 195 -0.23 -7.01 6.87
CA THR A 195 -1.26 -6.08 6.45
C THR A 195 -1.25 -5.81 4.94
N LEU A 196 -2.41 -5.44 4.43
CA LEU A 196 -2.61 -4.89 3.10
C LEU A 196 -3.33 -3.55 3.23
N VAL A 197 -2.71 -2.50 2.73
CA VAL A 197 -3.30 -1.15 2.69
C VAL A 197 -3.69 -0.78 1.27
N ASP A 198 -4.80 -0.08 1.12
CA ASP A 198 -5.28 0.41 -0.18
C ASP A 198 -6.02 1.74 -0.02
N ARG A 199 -5.35 2.83 -0.34
CA ARG A 199 -5.87 4.19 -0.47
C ARG A 199 -4.94 4.99 -1.35
N ILE A 200 -5.45 5.76 -2.28
CA ILE A 200 -4.67 6.77 -3.00
C ILE A 200 -4.62 8.04 -2.15
N ASN A 201 -3.40 8.38 -1.74
CA ASN A 201 -3.11 9.60 -1.04
C ASN A 201 -2.30 10.52 -1.98
N THR A 202 -2.86 11.67 -2.32
CA THR A 202 -2.26 12.64 -3.23
C THR A 202 -1.37 13.64 -2.52
N GLY A 203 -1.36 13.63 -1.18
CA GLY A 203 -0.49 14.43 -0.36
C GLY A 203 -0.85 15.92 -0.37
N TYR A 204 0.17 16.78 -0.28
CA TYR A 204 -0.03 18.24 -0.24
C TYR A 204 -0.49 18.77 -1.61
N PRO A 205 -1.59 19.53 -1.69
CA PRO A 205 -2.21 19.99 -2.95
C PRO A 205 -1.49 21.22 -3.52
N ARG A 206 -0.30 21.05 -4.04
CA ARG A 206 0.55 22.15 -4.53
C ARG A 206 -0.16 22.93 -5.65
N GLY A 207 -0.24 24.26 -5.46
CA GLY A 207 -0.83 25.17 -6.45
C GLY A 207 -2.35 25.17 -6.50
N GLU A 208 -3.01 24.51 -5.57
CA GLU A 208 -4.48 24.51 -5.44
C GLU A 208 -4.90 25.35 -4.23
N ASP A 209 -5.91 26.19 -4.40
CA ASP A 209 -6.61 26.84 -3.29
C ASP A 209 -7.79 25.95 -2.87
N LEU A 210 -7.71 25.41 -1.67
CA LEU A 210 -8.78 24.58 -1.09
C LEU A 210 -9.86 25.36 -0.36
N GLY A 211 -9.75 26.69 -0.29
CA GLY A 211 -10.73 27.55 0.36
C GLY A 211 -10.85 27.36 1.87
N LEU A 212 -9.78 26.91 2.56
CA LEU A 212 -9.82 26.59 3.99
C LEU A 212 -10.02 27.80 4.89
N GLY A 213 -9.66 29.01 4.43
CA GLY A 213 -9.77 30.23 5.24
C GLY A 213 -8.69 30.40 6.31
N TYR A 214 -7.71 29.50 6.36
CA TYR A 214 -6.52 29.53 7.23
C TYR A 214 -5.33 28.90 6.53
N GLU A 215 -4.13 29.23 6.99
CA GLU A 215 -2.89 28.63 6.48
C GLU A 215 -2.63 27.28 7.15
N ASP A 216 -2.34 26.26 6.34
CA ASP A 216 -1.95 24.93 6.76
C ASP A 216 -0.89 24.37 5.79
N ASN A 217 0.35 24.30 6.27
CA ASN A 217 1.48 23.81 5.50
C ASN A 217 1.58 22.26 5.46
N LEU A 218 0.68 21.58 6.15
CA LEU A 218 0.65 20.14 6.31
C LEU A 218 -0.60 19.51 5.68
N VAL A 219 -1.43 20.30 4.99
CA VAL A 219 -2.63 19.76 4.32
C VAL A 219 -2.30 18.47 3.62
N ASN A 220 -3.14 17.48 3.84
CA ASN A 220 -3.01 16.18 3.21
C ASN A 220 -4.29 15.82 2.47
N THR A 221 -4.18 15.35 1.25
CA THR A 221 -5.34 15.00 0.43
C THR A 221 -5.37 13.53 0.06
N SER A 222 -6.54 12.93 0.04
CA SER A 222 -6.74 11.53 -0.35
C SER A 222 -8.09 11.31 -1.04
N GLU A 223 -8.30 10.11 -1.57
CA GLU A 223 -9.59 9.64 -2.05
C GLU A 223 -10.50 9.17 -0.91
N PHE A 224 -11.81 8.99 -1.19
CA PHE A 224 -12.76 8.43 -0.23
C PHE A 224 -12.49 6.96 0.07
N PHE A 225 -12.16 6.19 -0.96
CA PHE A 225 -11.86 4.76 -0.77
C PHE A 225 -10.69 4.56 0.18
N HIS A 226 -10.86 3.65 1.10
CA HIS A 226 -9.81 3.15 1.98
C HIS A 226 -10.08 1.68 2.30
N LEU A 227 -9.02 0.91 2.47
CA LEU A 227 -9.11 -0.48 2.90
C LEU A 227 -7.84 -0.83 3.68
N TRP A 228 -8.03 -1.34 4.89
CA TRP A 228 -6.96 -1.94 5.67
C TRP A 228 -7.31 -3.38 5.99
N VAL A 229 -6.62 -4.35 5.40
CA VAL A 229 -6.75 -5.76 5.78
C VAL A 229 -5.62 -6.08 6.73
N ILE A 230 -5.95 -6.61 7.89
CA ILE A 230 -5.01 -6.95 8.97
C ILE A 230 -5.16 -8.43 9.27
N GLU A 231 -4.13 -9.21 8.94
CA GLU A 231 -4.09 -10.63 9.24
C GLU A 231 -3.45 -10.89 10.59
N THR A 232 -4.24 -11.38 11.50
CA THR A 232 -3.81 -11.75 12.84
C THR A 232 -4.82 -12.72 13.49
N PRO A 233 -4.37 -13.74 14.24
CA PRO A 233 -5.25 -14.54 15.10
C PRO A 233 -5.61 -13.83 16.42
N PHE A 234 -4.95 -12.71 16.73
CA PHE A 234 -5.17 -11.91 17.93
C PHE A 234 -6.46 -11.09 17.81
N ASP A 235 -7.20 -10.94 18.91
CA ASP A 235 -8.38 -10.08 18.97
C ASP A 235 -7.95 -8.59 19.03
N LEU A 236 -7.61 -8.07 17.88
CA LEU A 236 -7.13 -6.69 17.74
C LEU A 236 -8.23 -5.66 18.06
N ASP A 237 -9.49 -5.98 17.73
CA ASP A 237 -10.60 -5.06 17.93
C ASP A 237 -10.89 -4.78 19.42
N ALA A 238 -10.52 -5.70 20.31
CA ALA A 238 -10.61 -5.48 21.74
C ALA A 238 -9.68 -4.35 22.25
N GLU A 239 -8.53 -4.14 21.61
CA GLU A 239 -7.57 -3.10 21.98
C GLU A 239 -7.62 -1.87 21.06
N LEU A 240 -8.02 -2.05 19.79
CA LEU A 240 -8.15 -0.99 18.77
C LEU A 240 -9.51 -1.13 18.07
N PRO A 241 -10.57 -0.54 18.59
CA PRO A 241 -11.96 -0.87 18.26
C PRO A 241 -12.42 -0.28 16.91
N PHE A 242 -11.89 -0.77 15.81
CA PHE A 242 -12.31 -0.40 14.45
C PHE A 242 -13.77 -0.71 14.20
N SER A 243 -14.32 -1.77 14.82
CA SER A 243 -15.74 -2.15 14.68
C SER A 243 -16.73 -1.09 15.20
N LYS A 244 -16.27 -0.10 15.96
CA LYS A 244 -17.09 1.04 16.41
C LYS A 244 -17.18 2.16 15.37
N THR A 245 -16.50 2.01 14.25
CA THR A 245 -16.45 3.01 13.17
C THR A 245 -17.06 2.46 11.88
N ASP A 246 -17.26 3.32 10.90
CA ASP A 246 -17.63 2.98 9.52
C ASP A 246 -16.40 2.74 8.61
N LEU A 247 -15.21 2.62 9.20
CA LEU A 247 -13.97 2.39 8.48
C LEU A 247 -13.95 1.02 7.79
N ASN A 248 -13.47 0.98 6.56
CA ASN A 248 -13.29 -0.27 5.84
C ASN A 248 -12.00 -0.98 6.28
N VAL A 249 -12.03 -1.54 7.49
CA VAL A 249 -10.97 -2.34 8.10
C VAL A 249 -11.44 -3.78 8.22
N ILE A 250 -10.66 -4.71 7.70
CA ILE A 250 -10.95 -6.15 7.75
C ILE A 250 -9.89 -6.82 8.61
N ILE A 251 -10.27 -7.31 9.78
CA ILE A 251 -9.41 -8.15 10.63
C ILE A 251 -9.74 -9.61 10.32
N THR A 252 -8.73 -10.38 9.96
CA THR A 252 -8.91 -11.78 9.55
C THR A 252 -7.75 -12.64 10.06
N PRO A 253 -7.99 -13.90 10.43
CA PRO A 253 -6.90 -14.78 10.87
C PRO A 253 -6.00 -15.28 9.73
N ASP A 254 -6.52 -15.39 8.47
CA ASP A 254 -5.85 -16.17 7.42
C ASP A 254 -6.23 -15.79 5.97
N LYS A 255 -6.89 -14.64 5.73
CA LYS A 255 -7.42 -14.33 4.39
C LYS A 255 -6.69 -13.19 3.65
N LEU A 256 -5.55 -12.74 4.16
CA LEU A 256 -4.81 -11.61 3.56
C LEU A 256 -4.50 -11.85 2.07
N GLU A 257 -4.07 -13.07 1.72
CA GLU A 257 -3.70 -13.41 0.34
C GLU A 257 -4.88 -13.34 -0.63
N MET A 258 -6.10 -13.66 -0.17
CA MET A 258 -7.31 -13.53 -0.99
C MET A 258 -7.59 -12.07 -1.33
N TYR A 259 -7.46 -11.16 -0.34
CA TYR A 259 -7.63 -9.72 -0.53
C TYR A 259 -6.52 -9.11 -1.37
N ARG A 260 -5.29 -9.58 -1.21
CA ARG A 260 -4.15 -9.20 -2.06
C ARG A 260 -4.42 -9.61 -3.51
N THR A 261 -4.80 -10.85 -3.73
CA THR A 261 -5.15 -11.37 -5.06
C THR A 261 -6.28 -10.55 -5.66
N ARG A 262 -7.34 -10.24 -4.92
CA ARG A 262 -8.44 -9.35 -5.37
C ARG A 262 -7.90 -7.99 -5.83
N LYS A 263 -7.07 -7.32 -5.02
CA LYS A 263 -6.47 -6.03 -5.37
C LYS A 263 -5.60 -6.12 -6.62
N VAL A 264 -4.69 -7.09 -6.66
CA VAL A 264 -3.75 -7.26 -7.78
C VAL A 264 -4.49 -7.56 -9.08
N ARG A 265 -5.52 -8.41 -9.05
CA ARG A 265 -6.26 -8.78 -10.26
C ARG A 265 -7.24 -7.69 -10.70
N ILE A 266 -8.06 -7.16 -9.80
CA ILE A 266 -9.11 -6.19 -10.17
C ILE A 266 -8.48 -4.81 -10.37
N LEU A 267 -7.83 -4.21 -9.36
CA LEU A 267 -7.30 -2.85 -9.48
C LEU A 267 -6.09 -2.78 -10.42
N ASN A 268 -5.05 -3.55 -10.11
CA ASN A 268 -3.79 -3.47 -10.84
C ASN A 268 -3.90 -4.16 -12.21
N GLY A 269 -4.69 -5.24 -12.31
CA GLY A 269 -4.98 -5.92 -13.56
C GLY A 269 -5.77 -5.05 -14.53
N ALA A 270 -6.77 -4.31 -14.03
CA ALA A 270 -7.52 -3.35 -14.82
C ALA A 270 -6.61 -2.26 -15.41
N HIS A 271 -5.75 -1.63 -14.59
CA HIS A 271 -4.76 -0.68 -15.11
C HIS A 271 -3.88 -1.31 -16.19
N THR A 272 -3.33 -2.50 -15.91
CA THR A 272 -2.35 -3.14 -16.80
C THR A 272 -2.99 -3.59 -18.12
N SER A 273 -4.26 -4.01 -18.12
CA SER A 273 -4.98 -4.38 -19.34
C SER A 273 -5.42 -3.17 -20.19
N LEU A 274 -5.65 -2.01 -19.54
CA LEU A 274 -6.13 -0.79 -20.19
C LEU A 274 -5.01 0.03 -20.82
N VAL A 275 -3.89 0.21 -20.09
CA VAL A 275 -2.87 1.23 -20.37
C VAL A 275 -2.22 1.12 -21.75
N PRO A 276 -1.76 -0.05 -22.25
CA PRO A 276 -1.19 -0.15 -23.59
C PRO A 276 -2.19 0.28 -24.67
N TYR A 277 -3.43 -0.18 -24.58
CA TYR A 277 -4.48 0.19 -25.53
C TYR A 277 -4.76 1.69 -25.51
N ALA A 278 -4.91 2.28 -24.34
CA ALA A 278 -5.21 3.69 -24.18
C ALA A 278 -4.08 4.59 -24.72
N LEU A 279 -2.81 4.26 -24.44
CA LEU A 279 -1.66 5.00 -24.96
C LEU A 279 -1.57 4.92 -26.50
N LEU A 280 -1.82 3.75 -27.09
CA LEU A 280 -1.90 3.56 -28.54
C LEU A 280 -3.05 4.37 -29.18
N SER A 281 -4.09 4.65 -28.41
CA SER A 281 -5.24 5.46 -28.81
C SER A 281 -5.07 6.97 -28.53
N GLY A 282 -3.91 7.39 -27.99
CA GLY A 282 -3.58 8.81 -27.75
C GLY A 282 -4.20 9.41 -26.49
N LEU A 283 -4.59 8.56 -25.52
CA LEU A 283 -5.07 9.01 -24.21
C LEU A 283 -3.90 9.12 -23.22
N ASP A 284 -4.01 10.02 -22.22
CA ASP A 284 -2.94 10.36 -21.30
C ASP A 284 -3.21 9.95 -19.85
N THR A 285 -4.48 9.86 -19.43
CA THR A 285 -4.85 9.64 -18.03
C THR A 285 -5.90 8.55 -17.88
N VAL A 286 -5.91 7.90 -16.71
CA VAL A 286 -6.91 6.88 -16.35
C VAL A 286 -8.32 7.46 -16.41
N LYS A 287 -8.53 8.69 -15.85
CA LYS A 287 -9.83 9.37 -15.95
C LYS A 287 -10.24 9.60 -17.39
N GLY A 288 -9.33 10.05 -18.25
CA GLY A 288 -9.61 10.22 -19.69
C GLY A 288 -10.08 8.92 -20.35
N CYS A 289 -9.57 7.76 -19.91
CA CYS A 289 -10.07 6.47 -20.40
C CYS A 289 -11.48 6.16 -19.92
N LEU A 290 -11.87 6.59 -18.73
CA LEU A 290 -13.25 6.40 -18.23
C LEU A 290 -14.25 7.35 -18.91
N ASP A 291 -13.79 8.52 -19.37
CA ASP A 291 -14.60 9.49 -20.13
C ASP A 291 -14.77 9.04 -21.60
N ASP A 292 -13.91 8.16 -22.11
CA ASP A 292 -14.02 7.55 -23.44
C ASP A 292 -14.90 6.27 -23.38
N GLU A 293 -15.97 6.23 -24.15
CA GLU A 293 -16.95 5.12 -24.14
C GLU A 293 -16.32 3.76 -24.52
N THR A 294 -15.41 3.75 -25.48
CA THR A 294 -14.74 2.53 -25.95
C THR A 294 -13.82 1.97 -24.88
N MET A 295 -12.98 2.83 -24.27
CA MET A 295 -12.07 2.44 -23.20
C MET A 295 -12.80 2.02 -21.93
N SER A 296 -13.84 2.78 -21.54
CA SER A 296 -14.69 2.45 -20.40
C SER A 296 -15.39 1.11 -20.56
N THR A 297 -15.89 0.82 -21.76
CA THR A 297 -16.52 -0.47 -22.09
C THR A 297 -15.50 -1.62 -22.04
N HIS A 298 -14.32 -1.43 -22.64
CA HIS A 298 -13.23 -2.40 -22.59
C HIS A 298 -12.84 -2.73 -21.16
N LEU A 299 -12.58 -1.70 -20.34
CA LEU A 299 -12.20 -1.85 -18.93
C LEU A 299 -13.24 -2.63 -18.13
N LYS A 300 -14.52 -2.25 -18.27
CA LYS A 300 -15.62 -2.92 -17.56
C LYS A 300 -15.74 -4.39 -17.97
N LYS A 301 -15.64 -4.72 -19.25
CA LYS A 301 -15.62 -6.12 -19.71
C LYS A 301 -14.45 -6.91 -19.14
N CYS A 302 -13.22 -6.34 -19.15
CA CYS A 302 -12.08 -6.99 -18.50
C CYS A 302 -12.38 -7.35 -17.05
N ILE A 303 -12.89 -6.38 -16.28
CA ILE A 303 -13.10 -6.54 -14.84
C ILE A 303 -14.26 -7.52 -14.55
N PHE A 304 -15.46 -7.21 -15.07
CA PHE A 304 -16.69 -7.87 -14.63
C PHE A 304 -16.92 -9.21 -15.31
N ASP A 305 -16.53 -9.36 -16.58
CA ASP A 305 -16.83 -10.54 -17.38
C ASP A 305 -15.68 -11.56 -17.39
N GLU A 306 -14.42 -11.11 -17.20
CA GLU A 306 -13.27 -11.98 -17.38
C GLU A 306 -12.35 -12.10 -16.16
N ILE A 307 -12.15 -11.04 -15.36
CA ILE A 307 -11.32 -11.11 -14.15
C ILE A 307 -12.10 -11.64 -12.95
N ILE A 308 -13.23 -11.03 -12.60
CA ILE A 308 -14.05 -11.41 -11.44
C ILE A 308 -14.38 -12.91 -11.43
N PRO A 309 -14.78 -13.54 -12.55
CA PRO A 309 -15.09 -14.97 -12.57
C PRO A 309 -13.91 -15.89 -12.21
N THR A 310 -12.68 -15.36 -12.18
CA THR A 310 -11.46 -16.13 -11.85
C THR A 310 -11.05 -16.06 -10.38
N LEU A 311 -11.80 -15.34 -9.55
CA LEU A 311 -11.49 -15.09 -8.15
C LEU A 311 -12.39 -15.89 -7.21
N ASP A 312 -11.89 -16.24 -6.02
CA ASP A 312 -12.55 -17.17 -5.10
C ASP A 312 -13.24 -16.48 -3.90
N LEU A 313 -13.22 -15.14 -3.84
CA LEU A 313 -13.99 -14.39 -2.84
C LEU A 313 -15.49 -14.37 -3.20
N PRO A 314 -16.40 -14.10 -2.24
CA PRO A 314 -17.82 -13.96 -2.50
C PRO A 314 -18.09 -12.95 -3.61
N ARG A 315 -19.00 -13.35 -4.55
CA ARG A 315 -19.27 -12.54 -5.76
C ARG A 315 -19.70 -11.11 -5.44
N ASP A 316 -20.54 -10.92 -4.45
CA ASP A 316 -21.02 -9.58 -4.07
C ASP A 316 -19.90 -8.69 -3.55
N GLU A 317 -18.96 -9.27 -2.81
CA GLU A 317 -17.76 -8.58 -2.33
C GLU A 317 -16.83 -8.19 -3.49
N LEU A 318 -16.64 -9.09 -4.45
CA LEU A 318 -15.86 -8.81 -5.67
C LEU A 318 -16.50 -7.70 -6.50
N LEU A 319 -17.82 -7.73 -6.69
CA LEU A 319 -18.57 -6.71 -7.44
C LEU A 319 -18.51 -5.36 -6.72
N SER A 320 -18.68 -5.32 -5.39
CA SER A 320 -18.55 -4.10 -4.60
C SER A 320 -17.17 -3.47 -4.76
N TYR A 321 -16.12 -4.28 -4.62
CA TYR A 321 -14.75 -3.81 -4.80
C TYR A 321 -14.48 -3.33 -6.23
N ALA A 322 -14.96 -4.05 -7.25
CA ALA A 322 -14.78 -3.66 -8.64
C ALA A 322 -15.49 -2.34 -8.99
N ASN A 323 -16.70 -2.12 -8.45
CA ASN A 323 -17.41 -0.86 -8.63
C ASN A 323 -16.62 0.30 -7.97
N SER A 324 -16.07 0.10 -6.78
CA SER A 324 -15.22 1.12 -6.14
C SER A 324 -13.96 1.41 -6.97
N VAL A 325 -13.36 0.41 -7.63
CA VAL A 325 -12.21 0.62 -8.53
C VAL A 325 -12.59 1.49 -9.72
N VAL A 326 -13.74 1.23 -10.35
CA VAL A 326 -14.23 2.06 -11.48
C VAL A 326 -14.49 3.50 -11.04
N GLU A 327 -15.08 3.69 -9.86
CA GLU A 327 -15.32 5.00 -9.27
C GLU A 327 -14.02 5.75 -8.98
N ARG A 328 -13.04 5.09 -8.36
CA ARG A 328 -11.67 5.62 -8.12
C ARG A 328 -10.98 6.07 -9.40
N PHE A 329 -11.13 5.31 -10.48
CA PHE A 329 -10.58 5.65 -11.79
C PHE A 329 -11.24 6.89 -12.41
N SER A 330 -12.48 7.18 -12.02
CA SER A 330 -13.24 8.36 -12.44
C SER A 330 -12.96 9.61 -11.60
N ASN A 331 -12.13 9.50 -10.54
CA ASN A 331 -11.86 10.60 -9.61
C ASN A 331 -11.18 11.79 -10.31
N PRO A 332 -11.82 12.98 -10.35
CA PRO A 332 -11.31 14.14 -11.08
C PRO A 332 -10.09 14.81 -10.42
N TYR A 333 -9.85 14.49 -9.14
CA TYR A 333 -8.75 15.08 -8.37
C TYR A 333 -7.45 14.25 -8.45
N ILE A 334 -7.48 13.08 -9.09
CA ILE A 334 -6.33 12.21 -9.24
C ILE A 334 -5.84 12.23 -10.69
N LYS A 335 -4.74 12.94 -10.94
CA LYS A 335 -4.06 12.90 -12.24
C LYS A 335 -3.18 11.67 -12.37
N HIS A 336 -3.81 10.52 -12.64
CA HIS A 336 -3.10 9.26 -12.80
C HIS A 336 -2.67 9.09 -14.27
N TYR A 337 -1.43 9.45 -14.56
CA TYR A 337 -0.89 9.39 -15.92
C TYR A 337 -0.62 7.95 -16.36
N LEU A 338 -1.08 7.59 -17.56
CA LEU A 338 -0.89 6.26 -18.15
C LEU A 338 0.60 5.93 -18.33
N SER A 339 1.43 6.91 -18.69
CA SER A 339 2.88 6.75 -18.83
C SER A 339 3.56 6.27 -17.56
N SER A 340 3.11 6.73 -16.39
CA SER A 340 3.63 6.26 -15.10
C SER A 340 3.23 4.82 -14.79
N ILE A 341 2.04 4.39 -15.25
CA ILE A 341 1.56 3.02 -15.06
C ILE A 341 2.25 2.07 -16.04
N ALA A 342 2.60 2.56 -17.24
CA ALA A 342 3.20 1.77 -18.33
C ALA A 342 4.64 1.29 -18.06
N LEU A 343 5.29 1.75 -17.00
CA LEU A 343 6.63 1.30 -16.62
C LEU A 343 6.63 -0.22 -16.36
N ASN A 344 7.61 -0.95 -16.94
CA ASN A 344 7.78 -2.39 -16.76
C ASN A 344 6.49 -3.20 -17.03
N SER A 345 5.84 -2.92 -18.16
CA SER A 345 4.51 -3.47 -18.48
C SER A 345 4.52 -4.99 -18.67
N VAL A 346 5.59 -5.60 -19.17
CA VAL A 346 5.68 -7.06 -19.35
C VAL A 346 5.61 -7.75 -17.99
N SER A 347 6.46 -7.38 -17.04
CA SER A 347 6.48 -7.99 -15.72
C SER A 347 5.16 -7.77 -14.96
N LYS A 348 4.56 -6.60 -15.12
CA LYS A 348 3.23 -6.31 -14.54
C LYS A 348 2.14 -7.16 -15.17
N PHE A 349 2.13 -7.33 -16.49
CA PHE A 349 1.15 -8.17 -17.18
C PHE A 349 1.24 -9.62 -16.72
N LYS A 350 2.47 -10.14 -16.62
CA LYS A 350 2.75 -11.49 -16.11
C LYS A 350 2.07 -11.79 -14.78
N VAL A 351 2.15 -10.85 -13.83
CA VAL A 351 1.65 -11.09 -12.44
C VAL A 351 0.22 -10.60 -12.21
N ARG A 352 -0.29 -9.67 -13.02
CA ARG A 352 -1.57 -9.00 -12.77
C ARG A 352 -2.69 -9.48 -13.70
N VAL A 353 -2.38 -9.80 -14.97
CA VAL A 353 -3.37 -10.11 -16.01
C VAL A 353 -3.29 -11.56 -16.45
N LEU A 354 -2.09 -12.05 -16.77
CA LEU A 354 -1.89 -13.42 -17.28
C LEU A 354 -2.53 -14.51 -16.40
N PRO A 355 -2.42 -14.45 -15.06
CA PRO A 355 -3.08 -15.46 -14.24
C PRO A 355 -4.62 -15.44 -14.36
N SER A 356 -5.26 -14.30 -14.66
CA SER A 356 -6.70 -14.26 -14.95
C SER A 356 -7.03 -14.91 -16.30
N ILE A 357 -6.21 -14.69 -17.32
CA ILE A 357 -6.36 -15.38 -18.63
C ILE A 357 -6.33 -16.89 -18.42
N LEU A 358 -5.29 -17.39 -17.77
CA LEU A 358 -5.10 -18.83 -17.58
C LEU A 358 -6.19 -19.47 -16.72
N GLU A 359 -6.58 -18.82 -15.62
CA GLU A 359 -7.62 -19.34 -14.74
C GLU A 359 -9.00 -19.29 -15.40
N TYR A 360 -9.28 -18.27 -16.25
CA TYR A 360 -10.51 -18.20 -17.02
C TYR A 360 -10.61 -19.35 -18.00
N ILE A 361 -9.55 -19.62 -18.77
CA ILE A 361 -9.50 -20.76 -19.71
C ILE A 361 -9.73 -22.09 -18.97
N LYS A 362 -9.02 -22.26 -17.84
CA LYS A 362 -9.12 -23.46 -17.00
C LYS A 362 -10.55 -23.69 -16.47
N ARG A 363 -11.21 -22.63 -15.97
CA ARG A 363 -12.57 -22.74 -15.39
C ARG A 363 -13.67 -22.93 -16.42
N TYR A 364 -13.58 -22.23 -17.55
CA TYR A 364 -14.68 -22.11 -18.49
C TYR A 364 -14.45 -22.84 -19.83
N ASN A 365 -13.23 -23.32 -20.07
CA ASN A 365 -12.81 -23.86 -21.36
C ASN A 365 -13.17 -22.93 -22.55
N LYS A 366 -12.99 -21.62 -22.32
CA LYS A 366 -13.25 -20.51 -23.27
C LYS A 366 -12.10 -19.51 -23.19
N MET A 367 -11.90 -18.81 -24.31
CA MET A 367 -10.90 -17.73 -24.37
C MET A 367 -11.48 -16.43 -23.80
N PRO A 368 -10.77 -15.72 -22.89
CA PRO A 368 -11.16 -14.39 -22.43
C PRO A 368 -10.76 -13.34 -23.49
N GLU A 369 -11.71 -13.03 -24.38
CA GLU A 369 -11.45 -12.25 -25.60
C GLU A 369 -10.92 -10.85 -25.31
N THR A 370 -11.43 -10.20 -24.25
CA THR A 370 -11.05 -8.83 -23.89
C THR A 370 -9.65 -8.78 -23.27
N LEU A 371 -9.28 -9.76 -22.45
CA LEU A 371 -7.92 -9.87 -21.89
C LEU A 371 -6.90 -10.31 -22.93
N LEU A 372 -7.28 -11.15 -23.91
CA LEU A 372 -6.42 -11.50 -25.06
C LEU A 372 -6.22 -10.32 -25.99
N PHE A 373 -7.25 -9.49 -26.21
CA PHE A 373 -7.12 -8.21 -26.90
C PHE A 373 -6.13 -7.28 -26.17
N ALA A 374 -6.25 -7.17 -24.84
CA ALA A 374 -5.30 -6.40 -24.04
C ALA A 374 -3.86 -6.93 -24.16
N PHE A 375 -3.69 -8.26 -24.27
CA PHE A 375 -2.39 -8.87 -24.53
C PHE A 375 -1.84 -8.46 -25.92
N ALA A 376 -2.67 -8.51 -26.97
CA ALA A 376 -2.27 -8.04 -28.29
C ALA A 376 -1.84 -6.57 -28.27
N LYS A 377 -2.60 -5.71 -27.58
CA LYS A 377 -2.26 -4.29 -27.42
C LYS A 377 -0.96 -4.07 -26.63
N LEU A 378 -0.64 -4.93 -25.66
CA LEU A 378 0.68 -4.92 -25.02
C LEU A 378 1.78 -5.21 -26.04
N LEU A 379 1.63 -6.23 -26.90
CA LEU A 379 2.62 -6.55 -27.94
C LEU A 379 2.81 -5.39 -28.91
N GLU A 380 1.71 -4.76 -29.36
CA GLU A 380 1.75 -3.58 -30.24
C GLU A 380 2.42 -2.39 -29.56
N PHE A 381 2.14 -2.13 -28.28
CA PHE A 381 2.73 -1.07 -27.49
C PHE A 381 4.27 -1.19 -27.47
N TYR A 382 4.80 -2.40 -27.32
CA TYR A 382 6.24 -2.63 -27.35
C TYR A 382 6.88 -2.49 -28.75
N LYS A 383 6.11 -2.35 -29.82
CA LYS A 383 6.63 -1.98 -31.15
C LYS A 383 6.82 -0.45 -31.31
N THR A 384 6.35 0.34 -30.35
CA THR A 384 6.47 1.81 -30.33
C THR A 384 7.71 2.27 -29.54
N ASP A 385 7.96 3.59 -29.56
CA ASP A 385 9.01 4.23 -28.74
C ASP A 385 8.47 4.78 -27.40
N MET A 386 7.21 4.48 -27.05
CA MET A 386 6.59 4.92 -25.79
C MET A 386 6.93 4.01 -24.60
N THR A 387 7.61 2.90 -24.84
CA THR A 387 7.95 1.91 -23.81
C THR A 387 9.04 2.38 -22.89
N ASN A 388 8.90 2.06 -21.59
CA ASN A 388 9.91 2.26 -20.57
C ASN A 388 10.01 0.97 -19.73
N ASP A 389 10.95 0.12 -20.09
CA ASP A 389 11.21 -1.19 -19.48
C ASP A 389 12.69 -1.51 -19.62
N ASP A 390 13.14 -2.66 -19.12
CA ASP A 390 14.48 -3.17 -19.33
C ASP A 390 14.83 -3.19 -20.83
N ALA A 391 16.02 -2.71 -21.18
CA ALA A 391 16.46 -2.58 -22.57
C ALA A 391 16.45 -3.92 -23.34
N GLU A 392 16.79 -5.02 -22.68
CA GLU A 392 16.78 -6.35 -23.29
C GLU A 392 15.34 -6.81 -23.54
N VAL A 393 14.42 -6.55 -22.60
CA VAL A 393 12.99 -6.83 -22.76
C VAL A 393 12.43 -6.03 -23.94
N VAL A 394 12.69 -4.73 -24.02
CA VAL A 394 12.23 -3.87 -25.11
C VAL A 394 12.77 -4.35 -26.45
N ALA A 395 14.06 -4.65 -26.55
CA ALA A 395 14.67 -5.12 -27.78
C ALA A 395 14.09 -6.46 -28.24
N PHE A 396 13.88 -7.38 -27.31
CA PHE A 396 13.27 -8.68 -27.59
C PHE A 396 11.83 -8.53 -28.08
N MET A 397 10.99 -7.79 -27.36
CA MET A 397 9.61 -7.55 -27.71
C MET A 397 9.45 -6.85 -29.06
N LYS A 398 10.37 -5.93 -29.41
CA LYS A 398 10.38 -5.23 -30.70
C LYS A 398 10.71 -6.13 -31.89
N SER A 399 11.64 -7.07 -31.72
CA SER A 399 12.25 -7.83 -32.83
C SER A 399 11.53 -9.16 -33.14
N HIS A 400 10.77 -9.73 -32.21
CA HIS A 400 10.17 -11.06 -32.34
C HIS A 400 8.66 -10.98 -32.65
N ASN A 401 8.14 -12.03 -33.32
CA ASN A 401 6.71 -12.16 -33.57
C ASN A 401 5.96 -12.68 -32.33
N THR A 402 4.62 -12.70 -32.39
CA THR A 402 3.76 -13.12 -31.28
C THR A 402 4.13 -14.49 -30.75
N ALA A 403 4.32 -15.49 -31.61
CA ALA A 403 4.62 -16.86 -31.21
C ALA A 403 5.96 -16.96 -30.47
N GLU A 404 6.99 -16.26 -30.97
CA GLU A 404 8.32 -16.22 -30.34
C GLU A 404 8.28 -15.49 -29.00
N VAL A 405 7.52 -14.39 -28.91
CA VAL A 405 7.36 -13.65 -27.64
C VAL A 405 6.63 -14.51 -26.61
N LEU A 406 5.54 -15.19 -27.00
CA LEU A 406 4.77 -16.02 -26.09
C LEU A 406 5.49 -17.32 -25.69
N ALA A 407 6.44 -17.82 -26.49
CA ALA A 407 7.29 -18.96 -26.15
C ALA A 407 8.38 -18.62 -25.10
N ASN A 408 8.63 -17.33 -24.84
CA ASN A 408 9.72 -16.92 -23.96
C ASN A 408 9.36 -17.11 -22.47
N GLU A 409 9.77 -18.23 -21.90
CA GLU A 409 9.54 -18.58 -20.50
C GLU A 409 10.18 -17.60 -19.51
N ALA A 410 11.27 -16.95 -19.87
CA ALA A 410 11.90 -15.95 -18.98
C ALA A 410 10.98 -14.74 -18.78
N LEU A 411 10.26 -14.30 -19.82
CA LEU A 411 9.30 -13.22 -19.72
C LEU A 411 8.04 -13.64 -18.95
N TRP A 412 7.46 -14.80 -19.27
CA TRP A 412 6.12 -15.18 -18.81
C TRP A 412 6.13 -16.20 -17.66
N GLY A 413 7.26 -16.85 -17.39
CA GLY A 413 7.38 -17.92 -16.38
C GLY A 413 6.94 -19.29 -16.87
N GLN A 414 6.45 -19.37 -18.13
CA GLN A 414 6.00 -20.59 -18.81
C GLN A 414 5.87 -20.34 -20.31
N ASP A 415 5.80 -21.42 -21.10
CA ASP A 415 5.48 -21.35 -22.52
C ASP A 415 3.98 -21.06 -22.74
N LEU A 416 3.70 -19.96 -23.43
CA LEU A 416 2.34 -19.50 -23.79
C LEU A 416 2.04 -19.64 -25.29
N THR A 417 2.84 -20.40 -26.06
CA THR A 417 2.69 -20.53 -27.51
C THR A 417 1.27 -20.97 -27.93
N HIS A 418 0.61 -21.74 -27.07
CA HIS A 418 -0.78 -22.19 -27.30
C HIS A 418 -1.80 -21.03 -27.36
N LEU A 419 -1.46 -19.84 -26.88
CA LEU A 419 -2.30 -18.63 -26.97
C LEU A 419 -1.98 -17.78 -28.20
N ALA A 420 -0.88 -18.03 -28.92
CA ALA A 420 -0.38 -17.14 -29.98
C ALA A 420 -1.42 -16.89 -31.07
N ALA A 421 -2.05 -17.96 -31.56
CA ALA A 421 -3.08 -17.84 -32.62
C ALA A 421 -4.33 -17.05 -32.17
N GLU A 422 -4.67 -17.10 -30.88
CA GLU A 422 -5.79 -16.35 -30.33
C GLU A 422 -5.43 -14.87 -30.15
N VAL A 423 -4.20 -14.55 -29.65
CA VAL A 423 -3.71 -13.18 -29.55
C VAL A 423 -3.56 -12.53 -30.93
N ASP A 424 -3.04 -13.24 -31.94
CA ASP A 424 -2.86 -12.72 -33.27
C ASP A 424 -4.19 -12.28 -33.95
N LYS A 425 -5.34 -12.81 -33.52
CA LYS A 425 -6.64 -12.34 -34.01
C LYS A 425 -6.89 -10.85 -33.70
N TYR A 426 -6.22 -10.31 -32.75
CA TYR A 426 -6.39 -8.93 -32.23
C TYR A 426 -5.24 -7.99 -32.56
N VAL A 427 -4.11 -8.50 -33.04
CA VAL A 427 -2.98 -7.67 -33.50
C VAL A 427 -3.42 -6.88 -34.72
N ASN A 428 -3.14 -5.59 -34.76
CA ASN A 428 -3.52 -4.60 -35.80
C ASN A 428 -5.06 -4.40 -35.94
N LYS A 429 -5.84 -4.66 -34.92
CA LYS A 429 -7.27 -4.30 -34.82
C LYS A 429 -7.45 -3.10 -33.82
#